data_6e59f3daba34ff1fee499f96c321d7ef
#
_entry.id   6e59f3daba34ff1fee499f96c321d7ef
#
_cell.length_a   1.000
_cell.length_b   1.000
_cell.length_c   1.000
_cell.angle_alpha   90.00
_cell.angle_beta   90.00
_cell.angle_gamma   90.00
#
_symmetry.space_group_name_H-M   'P 1'
#
loop_
_entity.id
_entity.type
_entity.pdbx_description
1 polymer ?
#
loop_
_entity_poly.entity_id
_entity_poly.type
_entity_poly.pdbx_seq_one_letter_code
_entity_poly.pdbx_strand_id
1 'polypeptide(L)'
;MKPPRTALKLPRYCRRKPLKNGRWAYFFEPPSWARKQDCPLKAEPLGKDYATAVERAEHILLPAFDSWRSGGLTDMVPAGPVAGSFDWLVSIFKAHQKWREIDHKTQRLYEQGLALFANHNLKDGTRAGSKQISQFTKGFVDAIYAKLLVVKEQDADGNIVERERRRFANAAMSACRRAWFISQRAQEKHVPATNPFSRMGLRARSPNQPVRETPTATWEELVAFRATAKKLGYSSVATAALVAWEWLQREEHVFGAFEITHYRPRERPNSVKIVHPKNGEEAWWPLFDETSEALFPELMAELDAIKNTMVSGLVFRRDHEHRKSRTPLPWITERKDLRYLRSVVKEIVAAAGIRNELSFTSFRHGGFTEGADSDLTDAELRAAGRHRSARQLPTYAKRTRKQLISGTKKRREERTKAANLSE
;
A
#
# COMPACT_ATOMS: atom_id res chain seq x y z
N MET A 1 2.84 -20.14 -40.38
CA MET A 1 4.10 -19.39 -40.49
C MET A 1 4.28 -18.50 -39.27
N LYS A 2 5.34 -18.69 -38.48
CA LYS A 2 5.69 -17.74 -37.39
C LYS A 2 6.26 -16.49 -38.04
N PRO A 3 5.82 -15.26 -37.61
CA PRO A 3 6.40 -14.04 -38.17
C PRO A 3 7.90 -13.93 -37.83
N PRO A 4 8.71 -13.31 -38.71
CA PRO A 4 10.14 -13.20 -38.49
C PRO A 4 10.42 -12.44 -37.20
N ARG A 5 11.19 -13.07 -36.32
CA ARG A 5 11.74 -12.41 -35.13
C ARG A 5 12.79 -11.39 -35.56
N THR A 6 12.42 -10.17 -35.86
CA THR A 6 13.35 -9.06 -35.88
C THR A 6 13.85 -8.88 -34.44
N ALA A 7 15.03 -9.42 -34.18
CA ALA A 7 15.67 -9.28 -32.88
C ALA A 7 16.05 -7.81 -32.70
N LEU A 8 15.27 -7.06 -31.92
CA LEU A 8 15.61 -5.70 -31.51
C LEU A 8 17.01 -5.74 -30.86
N LYS A 9 17.98 -5.10 -31.50
CA LYS A 9 19.36 -5.07 -31.05
C LYS A 9 19.46 -4.11 -29.85
N LEU A 10 19.67 -4.67 -28.68
CA LEU A 10 19.87 -3.86 -27.45
C LEU A 10 21.32 -3.36 -27.39
N PRO A 11 21.54 -2.17 -26.82
CA PRO A 11 22.87 -1.65 -26.52
C PRO A 11 23.67 -2.59 -25.61
N ARG A 12 25.00 -2.45 -25.57
CA ARG A 12 25.88 -3.22 -24.68
C ARG A 12 25.39 -3.13 -23.23
N TYR A 13 25.50 -4.24 -22.51
CA TYR A 13 25.09 -4.35 -21.08
C TYR A 13 23.62 -4.08 -20.83
N CYS A 14 22.79 -3.99 -21.85
CA CYS A 14 21.34 -3.91 -21.70
C CYS A 14 20.69 -5.29 -21.87
N ARG A 15 19.72 -5.59 -21.01
CA ARG A 15 18.93 -6.83 -21.05
C ARG A 15 17.45 -6.52 -21.01
N ARG A 16 16.66 -7.41 -21.61
CA ARG A 16 15.20 -7.37 -21.48
C ARG A 16 14.71 -8.56 -20.66
N LYS A 17 13.69 -8.32 -19.83
CA LYS A 17 13.00 -9.37 -19.04
C LYS A 17 11.52 -9.39 -19.42
N PRO A 18 10.92 -10.56 -19.67
CA PRO A 18 9.51 -10.64 -20.01
C PRO A 18 8.67 -10.30 -18.76
N LEU A 19 7.56 -9.60 -18.98
CA LEU A 19 6.55 -9.31 -17.97
C LEU A 19 5.37 -10.28 -18.18
N LYS A 20 4.57 -10.51 -17.12
CA LYS A 20 3.42 -11.43 -17.15
C LYS A 20 2.36 -11.09 -18.22
N ASN A 21 2.35 -9.85 -18.74
CA ASN A 21 1.43 -9.36 -19.76
C ASN A 21 2.00 -9.38 -21.18
N GLY A 22 3.03 -10.19 -21.45
CA GLY A 22 3.68 -10.29 -22.76
C GLY A 22 4.57 -9.11 -23.14
N ARG A 23 4.68 -8.07 -22.30
CA ARG A 23 5.54 -6.89 -22.53
C ARG A 23 6.96 -7.15 -22.02
N TRP A 24 7.89 -6.26 -22.37
CA TRP A 24 9.27 -6.33 -21.94
C TRP A 24 9.62 -5.18 -20.99
N ALA A 25 10.47 -5.44 -20.01
CA ALA A 25 11.17 -4.43 -19.22
C ALA A 25 12.65 -4.48 -19.54
N TYR A 26 13.26 -3.31 -19.69
CA TYR A 26 14.66 -3.13 -20.06
C TYR A 26 15.48 -2.76 -18.83
N PHE A 27 16.72 -3.24 -18.79
CA PHE A 27 17.64 -3.04 -17.66
C PHE A 27 19.03 -2.80 -18.19
N PHE A 28 19.78 -1.90 -17.58
CA PHE A 28 21.21 -1.82 -17.72
C PHE A 28 21.87 -2.63 -16.58
N GLU A 29 22.78 -3.52 -16.94
CA GLU A 29 23.49 -4.40 -15.98
C GLU A 29 24.98 -4.35 -16.30
N PRO A 30 25.80 -3.53 -15.60
CA PRO A 30 27.24 -3.55 -15.78
C PRO A 30 27.81 -4.93 -15.58
N PRO A 31 28.85 -5.35 -16.35
CA PRO A 31 29.44 -6.68 -16.27
C PRO A 31 30.00 -6.94 -14.85
N SER A 32 30.04 -8.21 -14.49
CA SER A 32 30.46 -8.63 -13.14
C SER A 32 31.88 -8.20 -12.78
N TRP A 33 32.79 -8.15 -13.76
CA TRP A 33 34.16 -7.68 -13.57
C TRP A 33 34.21 -6.17 -13.21
N ALA A 34 33.40 -5.34 -13.85
CA ALA A 34 33.31 -3.91 -13.54
C ALA A 34 32.82 -3.66 -12.11
N ARG A 35 31.84 -4.48 -11.67
CA ARG A 35 31.35 -4.41 -10.27
C ARG A 35 32.43 -4.80 -9.24
N LYS A 36 33.35 -5.69 -9.60
CA LYS A 36 34.51 -6.07 -8.76
C LYS A 36 35.59 -5.00 -8.72
N GLN A 37 35.63 -4.09 -9.69
CA GLN A 37 36.57 -2.97 -9.81
C GLN A 37 35.95 -1.63 -9.39
N ASP A 38 34.95 -1.66 -8.51
CA ASP A 38 34.26 -0.49 -7.95
C ASP A 38 33.72 0.50 -9.00
N CYS A 39 33.20 -0.03 -10.13
CA CYS A 39 32.51 0.79 -11.11
C CYS A 39 31.36 1.57 -10.44
N PRO A 40 31.30 2.91 -10.56
CA PRO A 40 30.28 3.74 -9.94
C PRO A 40 28.88 3.49 -10.52
N LEU A 41 28.81 2.93 -11.75
CA LEU A 41 27.54 2.62 -12.40
C LEU A 41 26.95 1.32 -11.83
N LYS A 42 25.74 1.42 -11.31
CA LYS A 42 24.98 0.27 -10.78
C LYS A 42 23.95 -0.22 -11.79
N ALA A 43 23.52 -1.47 -11.62
CA ALA A 43 22.39 -1.99 -12.39
C ALA A 43 21.13 -1.13 -12.13
N GLU A 44 20.49 -0.65 -13.22
CA GLU A 44 19.29 0.16 -13.11
C GLU A 44 18.21 -0.26 -14.11
N PRO A 45 16.92 -0.07 -13.77
CA PRO A 45 15.81 -0.28 -14.71
C PRO A 45 15.71 0.88 -15.70
N LEU A 46 15.65 0.55 -16.99
CA LEU A 46 15.51 1.53 -18.09
C LEU A 46 14.02 1.74 -18.49
N GLY A 47 13.09 1.08 -17.82
CA GLY A 47 11.67 1.19 -18.12
C GLY A 47 11.12 0.11 -19.06
N LYS A 48 9.99 0.40 -19.71
CA LYS A 48 9.26 -0.56 -20.57
C LYS A 48 9.23 -0.12 -22.04
N ASP A 49 9.59 1.10 -22.31
CA ASP A 49 9.68 1.65 -23.67
C ASP A 49 11.07 1.40 -24.24
N TYR A 50 11.13 0.84 -25.45
CA TYR A 50 12.39 0.46 -26.10
C TYR A 50 13.22 1.68 -26.50
N ALA A 51 12.58 2.70 -27.11
CA ALA A 51 13.29 3.85 -27.62
C ALA A 51 13.93 4.65 -26.47
N THR A 52 13.17 4.90 -25.41
CA THR A 52 13.67 5.58 -24.20
C THR A 52 14.78 4.77 -23.51
N ALA A 53 14.67 3.43 -23.50
CA ALA A 53 15.69 2.58 -22.90
C ALA A 53 17.00 2.61 -23.69
N VAL A 54 16.92 2.59 -25.02
CA VAL A 54 18.09 2.68 -25.92
C VAL A 54 18.74 4.05 -25.80
N GLU A 55 17.97 5.12 -25.91
CA GLU A 55 18.43 6.50 -25.78
C GLU A 55 19.21 6.73 -24.47
N ARG A 56 18.64 6.29 -23.32
CA ARG A 56 19.32 6.40 -22.03
C ARG A 56 20.59 5.58 -21.96
N ALA A 57 20.56 4.37 -22.51
CA ALA A 57 21.73 3.49 -22.51
C ALA A 57 22.87 4.06 -23.38
N GLU A 58 22.57 4.48 -24.61
CA GLU A 58 23.58 4.92 -25.59
C GLU A 58 24.13 6.31 -25.30
N HIS A 59 23.27 7.24 -24.85
CA HIS A 59 23.70 8.64 -24.66
C HIS A 59 24.15 8.97 -23.24
N ILE A 60 23.83 8.14 -22.24
CA ILE A 60 24.16 8.44 -20.85
C ILE A 60 25.03 7.33 -20.22
N LEU A 61 24.54 6.08 -20.23
CA LEU A 61 25.17 5.03 -19.42
C LEU A 61 26.39 4.42 -20.07
N LEU A 62 26.39 4.20 -21.38
CA LEU A 62 27.54 3.67 -22.10
C LEU A 62 28.69 4.67 -22.19
N PRO A 63 28.49 5.96 -22.51
CA PRO A 63 29.57 6.95 -22.45
C PRO A 63 30.19 7.05 -21.04
N ALA A 64 29.36 7.07 -20.00
CA ALA A 64 29.85 7.08 -18.62
C ALA A 64 30.63 5.81 -18.26
N PHE A 65 30.19 4.64 -18.73
CA PHE A 65 30.88 3.37 -18.54
C PHE A 65 32.23 3.33 -19.29
N ASP A 66 32.24 3.77 -20.54
CA ASP A 66 33.46 3.79 -21.36
C ASP A 66 34.47 4.81 -20.83
N SER A 67 34.03 5.97 -20.33
CA SER A 67 34.88 6.96 -19.65
C SER A 67 35.53 6.38 -18.40
N TRP A 68 34.75 5.72 -17.53
CA TRP A 68 35.30 5.04 -16.36
C TRP A 68 36.31 3.95 -16.75
N ARG A 69 36.01 3.15 -17.78
CA ARG A 69 36.89 2.07 -18.26
C ARG A 69 38.21 2.58 -18.83
N SER A 70 38.22 3.75 -19.46
CA SER A 70 39.45 4.34 -20.04
C SER A 70 40.33 5.04 -19.00
N GLY A 71 40.00 4.97 -17.71
CA GLY A 71 40.74 5.64 -16.64
C GLY A 71 40.55 7.17 -16.63
N GLY A 72 39.57 7.66 -17.40
CA GLY A 72 39.08 9.03 -17.25
C GLY A 72 38.57 9.21 -15.83
N LEU A 73 39.15 10.16 -15.12
CA LEU A 73 38.72 10.52 -13.76
C LEU A 73 37.22 10.66 -13.72
N THR A 74 36.64 10.04 -12.76
CA THR A 74 35.22 10.05 -12.39
C THR A 74 34.72 11.43 -11.96
N ASP A 75 34.84 12.43 -12.82
CA ASP A 75 34.06 13.66 -12.71
C ASP A 75 32.58 13.46 -13.07
N MET A 76 32.20 12.21 -13.40
CA MET A 76 30.82 11.77 -13.46
C MET A 76 30.39 10.91 -12.25
N VAL A 77 30.83 11.21 -11.05
CA VAL A 77 29.91 11.15 -9.93
C VAL A 77 28.75 12.07 -10.36
N PRO A 78 27.49 11.62 -10.44
CA PRO A 78 26.42 12.54 -10.79
C PRO A 78 26.57 13.73 -9.84
N ALA A 79 26.99 14.86 -10.39
CA ALA A 79 27.15 16.10 -9.64
C ALA A 79 25.85 16.23 -8.87
N GLY A 80 25.94 16.37 -7.54
CA GLY A 80 24.74 16.44 -6.71
C GLY A 80 23.77 17.43 -7.36
N PRO A 81 22.49 17.35 -7.13
CA PRO A 81 21.51 18.16 -7.83
C PRO A 81 21.94 19.63 -7.81
N VAL A 82 21.89 20.27 -8.94
CA VAL A 82 22.33 21.68 -9.13
C VAL A 82 21.67 22.55 -8.07
N ALA A 83 22.45 23.30 -7.33
CA ALA A 83 21.93 24.17 -6.26
C ALA A 83 20.81 25.08 -6.78
N GLY A 84 19.72 25.19 -6.02
CA GLY A 84 18.51 25.93 -6.39
C GLY A 84 17.57 25.19 -7.35
N SER A 85 17.92 24.03 -7.87
CA SER A 85 16.99 23.21 -8.67
C SER A 85 15.94 22.50 -7.80
N PHE A 86 14.87 21.99 -8.42
CA PHE A 86 13.87 21.20 -7.69
C PHE A 86 14.48 19.88 -7.17
N ASP A 87 15.35 19.22 -7.93
CA ASP A 87 16.06 18.03 -7.46
C ASP A 87 16.92 18.33 -6.22
N TRP A 88 17.55 19.51 -6.16
CA TRP A 88 18.25 19.97 -4.97
C TRP A 88 17.32 20.20 -3.78
N LEU A 89 16.14 20.82 -3.99
CA LEU A 89 15.13 20.97 -2.94
C LEU A 89 14.69 19.61 -2.39
N VAL A 90 14.51 18.62 -3.26
CA VAL A 90 14.18 17.24 -2.87
C VAL A 90 15.30 16.61 -2.05
N SER A 91 16.58 16.88 -2.39
CA SER A 91 17.72 16.36 -1.63
C SER A 91 17.78 16.92 -0.21
N ILE A 92 17.49 18.22 -0.03
CA ILE A 92 17.37 18.86 1.30
C ILE A 92 16.28 18.17 2.12
N PHE A 93 15.10 17.98 1.51
CA PHE A 93 13.98 17.31 2.20
C PHE A 93 14.35 15.90 2.66
N LYS A 94 15.01 15.10 1.79
CA LYS A 94 15.44 13.73 2.13
C LYS A 94 16.56 13.68 3.18
N ALA A 95 17.39 14.70 3.27
CA ALA A 95 18.42 14.81 4.30
C ALA A 95 17.86 15.26 5.67
N HIS A 96 16.69 15.91 5.69
CA HIS A 96 16.11 16.48 6.89
C HIS A 96 15.58 15.40 7.84
N GLN A 97 15.65 15.66 9.17
CA GLN A 97 15.14 14.74 10.21
C GLN A 97 13.68 14.31 9.97
N LYS A 98 12.83 15.24 9.52
CA LYS A 98 11.41 14.94 9.20
C LYS A 98 11.22 13.86 8.14
N TRP A 99 12.18 13.63 7.26
CA TRP A 99 12.15 12.50 6.35
C TRP A 99 12.36 11.16 7.07
N ARG A 100 13.26 11.11 8.05
CA ARG A 100 13.54 9.90 8.84
C ARG A 100 12.37 9.50 9.75
N GLU A 101 11.57 10.49 10.17
CA GLU A 101 10.36 10.27 11.00
C GLU A 101 9.18 9.70 10.19
N ILE A 102 9.25 9.76 8.85
CA ILE A 102 8.18 9.24 7.98
C ILE A 102 8.33 7.72 7.84
N ASP A 103 7.23 6.98 7.97
CA ASP A 103 7.25 5.53 7.75
C ASP A 103 7.63 5.17 6.30
N HIS A 104 8.25 3.99 6.10
CA HIS A 104 8.77 3.55 4.81
C HIS A 104 7.74 3.51 3.67
N LYS A 105 6.46 3.22 3.95
CA LYS A 105 5.42 3.23 2.93
C LYS A 105 5.14 4.64 2.44
N THR A 106 5.08 5.58 3.36
CA THR A 106 4.89 7.01 3.05
C THR A 106 6.12 7.60 2.38
N GLN A 107 7.34 7.24 2.82
CA GLN A 107 8.59 7.63 2.14
C GLN A 107 8.57 7.19 0.68
N ARG A 108 8.24 5.91 0.43
CA ARG A 108 8.15 5.36 -0.94
C ARG A 108 7.10 6.07 -1.79
N LEU A 109 5.94 6.39 -1.22
CA LEU A 109 4.90 7.15 -1.92
C LEU A 109 5.39 8.57 -2.27
N TYR A 110 6.07 9.22 -1.34
CA TYR A 110 6.66 10.54 -1.57
C TYR A 110 7.75 10.48 -2.63
N GLU A 111 8.66 9.50 -2.58
CA GLU A 111 9.68 9.30 -3.61
C GLU A 111 9.08 9.15 -5.00
N GLN A 112 8.06 8.30 -5.14
CA GLN A 112 7.37 8.10 -6.40
C GLN A 112 6.67 9.39 -6.87
N GLY A 113 6.04 10.13 -5.96
CA GLY A 113 5.38 11.38 -6.28
C GLY A 113 6.35 12.50 -6.67
N LEU A 114 7.44 12.66 -5.93
CA LEU A 114 8.50 13.63 -6.21
C LEU A 114 9.18 13.30 -7.54
N ALA A 115 9.49 12.02 -7.79
CA ALA A 115 10.06 11.57 -9.05
C ALA A 115 9.09 11.77 -10.23
N LEU A 116 7.79 11.56 -10.03
CA LEU A 116 6.79 11.81 -11.07
C LEU A 116 6.79 13.26 -11.54
N PHE A 117 6.90 14.22 -10.60
CA PHE A 117 7.00 15.64 -10.93
C PHE A 117 8.36 15.99 -11.52
N ALA A 118 9.46 15.58 -10.88
CA ALA A 118 10.82 15.90 -11.30
C ALA A 118 11.17 15.36 -12.70
N ASN A 119 10.67 14.17 -13.05
CA ASN A 119 10.91 13.54 -14.35
C ASN A 119 9.96 14.00 -15.46
N HIS A 120 9.08 14.97 -15.20
CA HIS A 120 8.23 15.53 -16.23
C HIS A 120 9.07 16.36 -17.20
N ASN A 121 9.02 16.01 -18.49
CA ASN A 121 9.71 16.75 -19.56
C ASN A 121 8.94 18.03 -19.88
N LEU A 122 9.64 19.15 -19.87
CA LEU A 122 9.14 20.45 -20.24
C LEU A 122 9.16 20.63 -21.77
N LYS A 123 8.58 21.74 -22.28
CA LYS A 123 8.54 22.03 -23.73
C LYS A 123 9.94 22.24 -24.33
N ASP A 124 10.88 22.72 -23.53
CA ASP A 124 12.29 22.94 -23.92
C ASP A 124 13.15 21.65 -23.86
N GLY A 125 12.53 20.48 -23.62
CA GLY A 125 13.22 19.21 -23.51
C GLY A 125 13.88 18.97 -22.14
N THR A 126 13.93 19.97 -21.26
CA THR A 126 14.50 19.79 -19.91
C THR A 126 13.52 19.13 -18.96
N ARG A 127 14.06 18.53 -17.87
CA ARG A 127 13.23 17.97 -16.80
C ARG A 127 12.79 19.05 -15.82
N ALA A 128 11.57 18.93 -15.29
CA ALA A 128 11.10 19.81 -14.21
C ALA A 128 12.00 19.78 -12.96
N GLY A 129 12.65 18.64 -12.71
CA GLY A 129 13.60 18.45 -11.60
C GLY A 129 14.86 19.33 -11.73
N SER A 130 15.35 19.58 -12.94
CA SER A 130 16.53 20.42 -13.17
C SER A 130 16.23 21.92 -13.19
N LYS A 131 14.95 22.32 -13.23
CA LYS A 131 14.55 23.72 -13.29
C LYS A 131 14.76 24.43 -11.94
N GLN A 132 15.22 25.69 -12.00
CA GLN A 132 15.44 26.53 -10.83
C GLN A 132 14.12 26.82 -10.10
N ILE A 133 14.08 26.59 -8.79
CA ILE A 133 12.87 26.77 -7.96
C ILE A 133 12.42 28.24 -7.87
N SER A 134 13.32 29.20 -8.05
CA SER A 134 12.99 30.61 -8.15
C SER A 134 12.06 30.94 -9.32
N GLN A 135 12.02 30.08 -10.34
CA GLN A 135 11.15 30.21 -11.52
C GLN A 135 9.81 29.49 -11.36
N PHE A 136 9.57 28.82 -10.23
CA PHE A 136 8.33 28.09 -10.01
C PHE A 136 7.20 29.05 -9.66
N THR A 137 6.27 29.18 -10.58
CA THR A 137 4.99 29.90 -10.35
C THR A 137 3.87 28.89 -10.11
N LYS A 138 2.75 29.35 -9.54
CA LYS A 138 1.54 28.53 -9.39
C LYS A 138 1.08 27.98 -10.75
N GLY A 139 1.01 28.85 -11.77
CA GLY A 139 0.62 28.45 -13.13
C GLY A 139 1.53 27.40 -13.75
N PHE A 140 2.85 27.46 -13.51
CA PHE A 140 3.80 26.44 -13.95
C PHE A 140 3.49 25.07 -13.31
N VAL A 141 3.24 25.05 -12.00
CA VAL A 141 2.93 23.82 -11.26
C VAL A 141 1.58 23.25 -11.68
N ASP A 142 0.56 24.11 -11.85
CA ASP A 142 -0.77 23.70 -12.31
C ASP A 142 -0.74 23.11 -13.72
N ALA A 143 0.07 23.68 -14.62
CA ALA A 143 0.24 23.17 -15.99
C ALA A 143 0.88 21.76 -16.00
N ILE A 144 1.87 21.51 -15.13
CA ILE A 144 2.45 20.16 -14.97
C ILE A 144 1.42 19.22 -14.35
N TYR A 145 0.73 19.65 -13.30
CA TYR A 145 -0.30 18.83 -12.65
C TYR A 145 -1.37 18.37 -13.65
N ALA A 146 -1.86 19.25 -14.51
CA ALA A 146 -2.85 18.89 -15.53
C ALA A 146 -2.35 17.77 -16.46
N LYS A 147 -1.08 17.80 -16.85
CA LYS A 147 -0.45 16.73 -17.65
C LYS A 147 -0.22 15.45 -16.87
N LEU A 148 0.05 15.55 -15.57
CA LEU A 148 0.24 14.38 -14.71
C LEU A 148 -1.05 13.66 -14.37
N LEU A 149 -2.22 14.29 -14.53
CA LEU A 149 -3.52 13.68 -14.29
C LEU A 149 -3.83 12.52 -15.23
N VAL A 150 -3.35 12.60 -16.46
CA VAL A 150 -3.64 11.62 -17.51
C VAL A 150 -2.33 10.94 -17.94
N VAL A 151 -2.37 9.64 -18.10
CA VAL A 151 -1.29 8.85 -18.67
C VAL A 151 -1.80 8.14 -19.92
N LYS A 152 -0.99 8.14 -20.97
CA LYS A 152 -1.23 7.38 -22.19
C LYS A 152 -0.59 6.00 -22.01
N GLU A 153 -1.39 4.95 -22.08
CA GLU A 153 -0.95 3.56 -21.95
C GLU A 153 -1.41 2.79 -23.19
N GLN A 154 -0.62 1.84 -23.66
CA GLN A 154 -1.08 0.88 -24.67
C GLN A 154 -1.89 -0.22 -23.99
N ASP A 155 -3.10 -0.49 -24.50
CA ASP A 155 -3.91 -1.63 -24.07
C ASP A 155 -3.35 -2.96 -24.62
N ALA A 156 -4.05 -4.06 -24.35
CA ALA A 156 -3.63 -5.39 -24.79
C ALA A 156 -3.64 -5.53 -26.33
N ASP A 157 -4.44 -4.74 -27.02
CA ASP A 157 -4.64 -4.75 -28.47
C ASP A 157 -3.72 -3.75 -29.19
N GLY A 158 -2.88 -3.01 -28.44
CA GLY A 158 -1.93 -2.06 -28.98
C GLY A 158 -2.46 -0.64 -29.16
N ASN A 159 -3.72 -0.36 -28.80
CA ASN A 159 -4.32 0.97 -28.90
C ASN A 159 -3.83 1.88 -27.76
N ILE A 160 -3.67 3.18 -28.05
CA ILE A 160 -3.33 4.18 -27.03
C ILE A 160 -4.61 4.56 -26.30
N VAL A 161 -4.67 4.22 -25.00
CA VAL A 161 -5.77 4.56 -24.10
C VAL A 161 -5.31 5.59 -23.08
N GLU A 162 -6.10 6.64 -22.91
CA GLU A 162 -5.88 7.61 -21.85
C GLU A 162 -6.49 7.13 -20.54
N ARG A 163 -5.65 7.04 -19.49
CA ARG A 163 -6.08 6.64 -18.17
C ARG A 163 -5.84 7.75 -17.15
N GLU A 164 -6.90 8.14 -16.46
CA GLU A 164 -6.80 9.10 -15.35
C GLU A 164 -6.08 8.45 -14.14
N ARG A 165 -5.06 9.12 -13.60
CA ARG A 165 -4.33 8.71 -12.39
C ARG A 165 -4.43 9.75 -11.26
N ARG A 166 -5.61 10.34 -11.09
CA ARG A 166 -5.90 11.42 -10.16
C ARG A 166 -5.33 11.22 -8.75
N ARG A 167 -5.54 10.04 -8.13
CA ARG A 167 -5.03 9.77 -6.76
C ARG A 167 -3.51 9.91 -6.68
N PHE A 168 -2.81 9.38 -7.68
CA PHE A 168 -1.35 9.43 -7.71
C PHE A 168 -0.84 10.84 -8.02
N ALA A 169 -1.45 11.55 -8.95
CA ALA A 169 -1.12 12.95 -9.24
C ALA A 169 -1.35 13.86 -8.02
N ASN A 170 -2.49 13.71 -7.32
CA ASN A 170 -2.76 14.46 -6.09
C ASN A 170 -1.75 14.14 -4.98
N ALA A 171 -1.37 12.87 -4.82
CA ALA A 171 -0.35 12.46 -3.85
C ALA A 171 1.02 13.06 -4.19
N ALA A 172 1.38 13.11 -5.49
CA ALA A 172 2.61 13.74 -5.95
C ALA A 172 2.65 15.24 -5.62
N MET A 173 1.58 15.99 -5.89
CA MET A 173 1.50 17.41 -5.52
C MET A 173 1.58 17.61 -4.00
N SER A 174 0.96 16.72 -3.22
CA SER A 174 1.04 16.77 -1.76
C SER A 174 2.46 16.50 -1.25
N ALA A 175 3.19 15.57 -1.89
CA ALA A 175 4.60 15.32 -1.58
C ALA A 175 5.49 16.52 -1.94
N CYS A 176 5.29 17.13 -3.11
CA CYS A 176 6.01 18.34 -3.53
C CYS A 176 5.75 19.52 -2.57
N ARG A 177 4.49 19.73 -2.17
CA ARG A 177 4.12 20.74 -1.18
C ARG A 177 4.84 20.51 0.15
N ARG A 178 4.89 19.27 0.63
CA ARG A 178 5.57 18.90 1.87
C ARG A 178 7.07 19.11 1.77
N ALA A 179 7.67 18.67 0.66
CA ALA A 179 9.10 18.84 0.40
C ALA A 179 9.49 20.32 0.40
N TRP A 180 8.74 21.17 -0.30
CA TRP A 180 8.97 22.60 -0.32
C TRP A 180 8.91 23.23 1.07
N PHE A 181 7.84 22.94 1.82
CA PHE A 181 7.64 23.48 3.16
C PHE A 181 8.81 23.15 4.10
N ILE A 182 9.27 21.89 4.10
CA ILE A 182 10.38 21.46 4.96
C ILE A 182 11.70 22.06 4.50
N SER A 183 11.97 22.05 3.18
CA SER A 183 13.23 22.58 2.63
C SER A 183 13.32 24.10 2.79
N GLN A 184 12.21 24.82 2.70
CA GLN A 184 12.18 26.27 2.95
C GLN A 184 12.55 26.60 4.39
N ARG A 185 12.02 25.86 5.36
CA ARG A 185 12.41 26.04 6.77
C ARG A 185 13.86 25.69 7.07
N ALA A 186 14.41 24.70 6.33
CA ALA A 186 15.81 24.29 6.48
C ALA A 186 16.81 25.22 5.76
N GLN A 187 16.37 25.90 4.69
CA GLN A 187 17.20 26.73 3.81
C GLN A 187 16.45 28.03 3.41
N GLU A 188 16.04 28.80 4.41
CA GLU A 188 15.17 29.97 4.25
C GLU A 188 15.70 31.01 3.25
N LYS A 189 17.03 31.20 3.22
CA LYS A 189 17.70 32.15 2.30
C LYS A 189 17.70 31.69 0.83
N HIS A 190 17.56 30.37 0.57
CA HIS A 190 17.77 29.80 -0.75
C HIS A 190 16.47 29.22 -1.35
N VAL A 191 15.47 28.88 -0.53
CA VAL A 191 14.18 28.39 -0.99
C VAL A 191 13.13 29.50 -0.83
N PRO A 192 12.42 29.88 -1.91
CA PRO A 192 11.42 30.95 -1.86
C PRO A 192 10.36 30.70 -0.78
N ALA A 193 9.96 31.74 -0.05
CA ALA A 193 8.95 31.68 1.01
C ALA A 193 7.58 31.23 0.46
N THR A 194 7.25 31.67 -0.76
CA THR A 194 6.00 31.28 -1.43
C THR A 194 6.11 29.89 -1.98
N ASN A 195 5.31 28.97 -1.42
CA ASN A 195 5.22 27.59 -1.89
C ASN A 195 4.21 27.50 -3.05
N PRO A 196 4.64 27.24 -4.30
CA PRO A 196 3.75 27.20 -5.47
C PRO A 196 2.79 26.00 -5.45
N PHE A 197 3.07 24.97 -4.65
CA PHE A 197 2.20 23.80 -4.45
C PHE A 197 1.14 24.04 -3.37
N SER A 198 1.11 25.21 -2.73
CA SER A 198 0.12 25.53 -1.70
C SER A 198 -1.22 25.92 -2.31
N ARG A 199 -2.31 25.45 -1.67
CA ARG A 199 -3.70 25.76 -2.04
C ARG A 199 -4.02 25.45 -3.52
N MET A 200 -3.41 24.39 -4.08
CA MET A 200 -3.75 23.92 -5.41
C MET A 200 -5.19 23.40 -5.43
N GLY A 201 -5.94 23.73 -6.48
CA GLY A 201 -7.25 23.15 -6.80
C GLY A 201 -7.11 21.70 -7.28
N LEU A 202 -6.66 20.78 -6.41
CA LEU A 202 -6.50 19.39 -6.79
C LEU A 202 -7.83 18.76 -7.18
N ARG A 203 -7.84 18.03 -8.31
CA ARG A 203 -9.04 17.44 -8.87
C ARG A 203 -9.73 16.53 -7.85
N ALA A 204 -10.93 16.88 -7.46
CA ALA A 204 -11.79 16.06 -6.63
C ALA A 204 -12.23 14.81 -7.40
N ARG A 205 -12.69 13.79 -6.68
CA ARG A 205 -13.34 12.65 -7.31
C ARG A 205 -14.66 13.12 -7.93
N SER A 206 -14.93 12.72 -9.18
CA SER A 206 -16.24 12.96 -9.77
C SER A 206 -17.32 12.27 -8.92
N PRO A 207 -18.42 12.96 -8.58
CA PRO A 207 -19.55 12.34 -7.87
C PRO A 207 -20.10 11.10 -8.57
N ASN A 208 -20.04 11.10 -9.91
CA ASN A 208 -20.56 10.01 -10.74
C ASN A 208 -19.55 8.86 -10.96
N GLN A 209 -18.32 9.00 -10.46
CA GLN A 209 -17.36 7.91 -10.54
C GLN A 209 -17.68 6.85 -9.48
N PRO A 210 -17.94 5.57 -9.84
CA PRO A 210 -18.25 4.54 -8.86
C PRO A 210 -17.10 4.41 -7.86
N VAL A 211 -17.41 4.35 -6.57
CA VAL A 211 -16.41 4.00 -5.55
C VAL A 211 -16.08 2.54 -5.78
N ARG A 212 -14.84 2.21 -6.06
CA ARG A 212 -14.39 0.83 -5.92
C ARG A 212 -14.44 0.48 -4.44
N GLU A 213 -15.54 -0.10 -4.03
CA GLU A 213 -15.71 -0.55 -2.66
C GLU A 213 -14.88 -1.81 -2.42
N THR A 214 -14.40 -1.98 -1.19
CA THR A 214 -13.84 -3.27 -0.79
C THR A 214 -14.99 -4.26 -0.71
N PRO A 215 -14.91 -5.42 -1.38
CA PRO A 215 -15.93 -6.46 -1.26
C PRO A 215 -16.08 -6.91 0.18
N THR A 216 -17.31 -7.12 0.62
CA THR A 216 -17.62 -7.64 1.96
C THR A 216 -17.81 -9.14 1.85
N ALA A 217 -17.06 -9.93 2.61
CA ALA A 217 -17.26 -11.37 2.68
C ALA A 217 -18.51 -11.71 3.49
N THR A 218 -19.17 -12.85 3.19
CA THR A 218 -20.19 -13.45 4.04
C THR A 218 -19.54 -14.43 5.03
N TRP A 219 -20.31 -14.87 6.01
CA TRP A 219 -19.84 -15.90 6.97
C TRP A 219 -19.54 -17.22 6.26
N GLU A 220 -20.38 -17.64 5.33
CA GLU A 220 -20.20 -18.85 4.54
C GLU A 220 -18.91 -18.79 3.71
N GLU A 221 -18.60 -17.63 3.13
CA GLU A 221 -17.37 -17.40 2.39
C GLU A 221 -16.13 -17.44 3.31
N LEU A 222 -16.23 -16.93 4.55
CA LEU A 222 -15.18 -17.09 5.56
C LEU A 222 -14.95 -18.56 5.92
N VAL A 223 -16.02 -19.31 6.18
CA VAL A 223 -15.94 -20.75 6.53
C VAL A 223 -15.30 -21.53 5.37
N ALA A 224 -15.75 -21.33 4.13
CA ALA A 224 -15.19 -21.98 2.94
C ALA A 224 -13.71 -21.60 2.74
N PHE A 225 -13.37 -20.33 2.89
CA PHE A 225 -11.99 -19.84 2.82
C PHE A 225 -11.09 -20.52 3.85
N ARG A 226 -11.53 -20.57 5.13
CA ARG A 226 -10.76 -21.17 6.22
C ARG A 226 -10.55 -22.67 6.04
N ALA A 227 -11.59 -23.40 5.65
CA ALA A 227 -11.50 -24.83 5.36
C ALA A 227 -10.50 -25.11 4.23
N THR A 228 -10.57 -24.34 3.13
CA THR A 228 -9.67 -24.48 2.01
C THR A 228 -8.24 -24.07 2.36
N ALA A 229 -8.06 -22.98 3.14
CA ALA A 229 -6.75 -22.55 3.61
C ALA A 229 -6.07 -23.64 4.44
N LYS A 230 -6.78 -24.27 5.37
CA LYS A 230 -6.28 -25.41 6.17
C LYS A 230 -5.90 -26.59 5.27
N LYS A 231 -6.74 -26.94 4.28
CA LYS A 231 -6.48 -28.03 3.33
C LYS A 231 -5.24 -27.78 2.46
N LEU A 232 -4.98 -26.52 2.10
CA LEU A 232 -3.79 -26.12 1.34
C LEU A 232 -2.53 -25.94 2.21
N GLY A 233 -2.62 -26.15 3.52
CA GLY A 233 -1.50 -26.01 4.45
C GLY A 233 -1.24 -24.57 4.90
N TYR A 234 -2.23 -23.65 4.77
CA TYR A 234 -2.16 -22.26 5.21
C TYR A 234 -2.99 -22.03 6.49
N SER A 235 -2.76 -22.86 7.53
CA SER A 235 -3.51 -22.81 8.80
C SER A 235 -3.40 -21.44 9.48
N SER A 236 -2.23 -20.82 9.45
CA SER A 236 -2.03 -19.47 10.01
C SER A 236 -2.91 -18.41 9.35
N VAL A 237 -3.12 -18.50 8.02
CA VAL A 237 -3.99 -17.59 7.28
C VAL A 237 -5.47 -17.85 7.59
N ALA A 238 -5.84 -19.11 7.82
CA ALA A 238 -7.20 -19.48 8.21
C ALA A 238 -7.60 -18.88 9.55
N THR A 239 -6.75 -19.05 10.59
CA THR A 239 -6.99 -18.47 11.92
C THR A 239 -6.91 -16.93 11.89
N ALA A 240 -5.97 -16.37 11.13
CA ALA A 240 -5.85 -14.93 10.95
C ALA A 240 -7.11 -14.30 10.32
N ALA A 241 -7.78 -15.01 9.40
CA ALA A 241 -9.04 -14.55 8.80
C ALA A 241 -10.16 -14.49 9.85
N LEU A 242 -10.20 -15.44 10.77
CA LEU A 242 -11.15 -15.42 11.89
C LEU A 242 -10.87 -14.27 12.86
N VAL A 243 -9.60 -13.99 13.19
CA VAL A 243 -9.21 -12.77 13.95
C VAL A 243 -9.67 -11.49 13.27
N ALA A 244 -9.54 -11.43 11.93
CA ALA A 244 -9.98 -10.25 11.19
C ALA A 244 -11.49 -10.07 11.24
N TRP A 245 -12.26 -11.14 11.27
CA TRP A 245 -13.71 -11.15 11.38
C TRP A 245 -14.19 -10.81 12.80
N GLU A 246 -13.79 -11.62 13.80
CA GLU A 246 -14.29 -11.54 15.16
C GLU A 246 -13.81 -10.25 15.88
N TRP A 247 -12.53 -9.95 15.79
CA TRP A 247 -11.96 -8.77 16.46
C TRP A 247 -11.85 -7.56 15.55
N LEU A 248 -12.39 -7.62 14.36
CA LEU A 248 -12.42 -6.52 13.38
C LEU A 248 -11.02 -5.91 13.14
N GLN A 249 -9.96 -6.73 13.09
CA GLN A 249 -8.60 -6.24 12.99
C GLN A 249 -8.12 -6.06 11.55
N ARG A 250 -7.24 -5.08 11.34
CA ARG A 250 -6.64 -4.81 10.01
C ARG A 250 -5.56 -5.85 9.70
N GLU A 251 -5.39 -6.15 8.42
CA GLU A 251 -4.36 -7.06 7.89
C GLU A 251 -2.96 -6.78 8.48
N GLU A 252 -2.57 -5.50 8.57
CA GLU A 252 -1.27 -5.10 9.13
C GLU A 252 -1.13 -5.35 10.64
N HIS A 253 -2.24 -5.26 11.39
CA HIS A 253 -2.23 -5.62 12.80
C HIS A 253 -2.11 -7.12 12.97
N VAL A 254 -2.96 -7.89 12.29
CA VAL A 254 -3.02 -9.35 12.42
C VAL A 254 -1.68 -10.00 12.12
N PHE A 255 -1.03 -9.60 11.01
CA PHE A 255 0.22 -10.23 10.57
C PHE A 255 1.50 -9.53 11.00
N GLY A 256 1.44 -8.34 11.55
CA GLY A 256 2.63 -7.54 11.83
C GLY A 256 2.73 -6.93 13.23
N ALA A 257 1.70 -7.09 14.07
CA ALA A 257 1.71 -6.54 15.43
C ALA A 257 1.04 -7.45 16.47
N PHE A 258 0.34 -8.50 16.07
CA PHE A 258 -0.29 -9.41 17.00
C PHE A 258 0.72 -10.48 17.43
N GLU A 259 1.20 -10.35 18.67
CA GLU A 259 2.11 -11.29 19.31
C GLU A 259 1.36 -12.25 20.24
N ILE A 260 1.89 -13.45 20.45
CA ILE A 260 1.27 -14.45 21.33
C ILE A 260 1.21 -13.99 22.79
N THR A 261 2.13 -13.13 23.20
CA THR A 261 2.14 -12.48 24.51
C THR A 261 0.97 -11.53 24.71
N HIS A 262 0.33 -11.07 23.65
CA HIS A 262 -0.87 -10.23 23.71
C HIS A 262 -2.15 -11.04 24.00
N TYR A 263 -2.15 -12.33 23.73
CA TYR A 263 -3.29 -13.20 23.97
C TYR A 263 -3.21 -13.81 25.37
N ARG A 264 -4.19 -13.54 26.22
CA ARG A 264 -4.27 -14.00 27.60
C ARG A 264 -2.96 -13.75 28.38
N PRO A 265 -2.48 -12.50 28.46
CA PRO A 265 -1.27 -12.19 29.22
C PRO A 265 -1.49 -12.40 30.72
N ARG A 266 -0.40 -12.61 31.46
CA ARG A 266 -0.48 -12.93 32.90
C ARG A 266 -1.26 -11.88 33.71
N GLU A 267 -1.09 -10.62 33.38
CA GLU A 267 -1.75 -9.47 34.05
C GLU A 267 -3.25 -9.38 33.73
N ARG A 268 -3.70 -9.96 32.61
CA ARG A 268 -5.13 -9.98 32.19
C ARG A 268 -5.46 -11.26 31.42
N PRO A 269 -5.59 -12.44 32.15
CA PRO A 269 -5.73 -13.73 31.49
C PRO A 269 -7.04 -13.93 30.73
N ASN A 270 -8.06 -13.12 31.03
CA ASN A 270 -9.36 -13.13 30.36
C ASN A 270 -9.48 -12.07 29.24
N SER A 271 -8.36 -11.59 28.73
CA SER A 271 -8.35 -10.51 27.73
C SER A 271 -7.31 -10.76 26.64
N VAL A 272 -7.49 -10.09 25.53
CA VAL A 272 -6.47 -9.94 24.49
C VAL A 272 -6.09 -8.46 24.34
N LYS A 273 -4.79 -8.20 24.29
CA LYS A 273 -4.22 -6.88 24.03
C LYS A 273 -4.15 -6.62 22.54
N ILE A 274 -4.70 -5.53 22.08
CA ILE A 274 -4.62 -5.09 20.69
C ILE A 274 -3.83 -3.79 20.64
N VAL A 275 -2.68 -3.82 19.99
CA VAL A 275 -1.80 -2.65 19.79
C VAL A 275 -1.96 -2.13 18.39
N HIS A 276 -2.31 -0.84 18.24
CA HIS A 276 -2.48 -0.24 16.93
C HIS A 276 -1.12 0.06 16.28
N PRO A 277 -0.75 -0.55 15.13
CA PRO A 277 0.61 -0.50 14.59
C PRO A 277 1.07 0.89 14.14
N LYS A 278 0.14 1.84 13.99
CA LYS A 278 0.45 3.19 13.50
C LYS A 278 0.76 4.19 14.60
N ASN A 279 0.13 4.08 15.75
CA ASN A 279 0.23 5.05 16.85
C ASN A 279 0.52 4.44 18.22
N GLY A 280 0.73 3.11 18.28
CA GLY A 280 1.01 2.41 19.53
C GLY A 280 -0.15 2.35 20.53
N GLU A 281 -1.35 2.82 20.16
CA GLU A 281 -2.50 2.87 21.05
C GLU A 281 -2.96 1.45 21.41
N GLU A 282 -3.10 1.18 22.70
CA GLU A 282 -3.48 -0.11 23.23
C GLU A 282 -4.98 -0.18 23.53
N ALA A 283 -5.56 -1.35 23.33
CA ALA A 283 -6.92 -1.67 23.77
C ALA A 283 -6.96 -3.12 24.29
N TRP A 284 -7.87 -3.35 25.19
CA TRP A 284 -8.09 -4.65 25.80
C TRP A 284 -9.47 -5.14 25.41
N TRP A 285 -9.56 -6.35 24.86
CA TRP A 285 -10.81 -6.98 24.50
C TRP A 285 -11.07 -8.12 25.47
N PRO A 286 -12.30 -8.20 26.06
CA PRO A 286 -12.69 -9.32 26.87
C PRO A 286 -12.78 -10.58 25.99
N LEU A 287 -12.40 -11.71 26.55
CA LEU A 287 -12.55 -13.04 25.93
C LEU A 287 -13.74 -13.79 26.53
N PHE A 288 -14.23 -13.33 27.66
CA PHE A 288 -15.37 -13.87 28.37
C PHE A 288 -16.35 -12.76 28.72
N ASP A 289 -17.62 -13.11 28.83
CA ASP A 289 -18.67 -12.24 29.37
C ASP A 289 -18.67 -12.22 30.90
N GLU A 290 -19.68 -11.58 31.52
CA GLU A 290 -19.85 -11.47 32.95
C GLU A 290 -20.19 -12.81 33.60
N THR A 291 -20.69 -13.79 32.83
CA THR A 291 -21.02 -15.18 33.31
C THR A 291 -19.86 -16.14 33.09
N SER A 292 -18.72 -15.67 32.63
CA SER A 292 -17.55 -16.47 32.27
C SER A 292 -17.78 -17.36 31.01
N GLU A 293 -18.75 -17.06 30.20
CA GLU A 293 -18.94 -17.71 28.91
C GLU A 293 -17.97 -17.12 27.87
N ALA A 294 -17.38 -17.97 27.04
CA ALA A 294 -16.42 -17.58 26.05
C ALA A 294 -17.12 -16.79 24.92
N LEU A 295 -16.66 -15.55 24.66
CA LEU A 295 -17.18 -14.70 23.59
C LEU A 295 -16.75 -15.15 22.18
N PHE A 296 -15.62 -15.87 22.06
CA PHE A 296 -15.04 -16.30 20.79
C PHE A 296 -14.54 -17.76 20.86
N PRO A 297 -15.41 -18.74 21.13
CA PRO A 297 -14.98 -20.09 21.50
C PRO A 297 -14.10 -20.77 20.44
N GLU A 298 -14.45 -20.67 19.16
CA GLU A 298 -13.68 -21.27 18.07
C GLU A 298 -12.30 -20.61 17.92
N LEU A 299 -12.26 -19.28 17.92
CA LEU A 299 -11.02 -18.52 17.81
C LEU A 299 -10.11 -18.76 19.02
N MET A 300 -10.68 -18.81 20.22
CA MET A 300 -9.94 -19.08 21.45
C MET A 300 -9.32 -20.47 21.44
N ALA A 301 -10.05 -21.49 21.00
CA ALA A 301 -9.53 -22.85 20.89
C ALA A 301 -8.31 -22.91 19.94
N GLU A 302 -8.37 -22.25 18.78
CA GLU A 302 -7.24 -22.18 17.85
C GLU A 302 -6.05 -21.40 18.43
N LEU A 303 -6.28 -20.28 19.11
CA LEU A 303 -5.22 -19.48 19.72
C LEU A 303 -4.61 -20.16 20.95
N ASP A 304 -5.38 -20.88 21.75
CA ASP A 304 -4.88 -21.69 22.87
C ASP A 304 -3.96 -22.80 22.36
N ALA A 305 -4.32 -23.48 21.28
CA ALA A 305 -3.46 -24.47 20.64
C ALA A 305 -2.12 -23.87 20.17
N ILE A 306 -2.14 -22.66 19.57
CA ILE A 306 -0.91 -21.94 19.19
C ILE A 306 -0.11 -21.55 20.43
N LYS A 307 -0.75 -21.02 21.48
CA LYS A 307 -0.09 -20.59 22.72
C LYS A 307 0.61 -21.72 23.44
N ASN A 308 0.09 -22.94 23.37
CA ASN A 308 0.72 -24.13 23.95
C ASN A 308 2.05 -24.50 23.28
N THR A 309 2.27 -24.07 22.05
CA THR A 309 3.49 -24.35 21.27
C THR A 309 4.41 -23.16 21.09
N MET A 310 3.95 -21.95 21.47
CA MET A 310 4.66 -20.69 21.19
C MET A 310 4.68 -19.79 22.42
N VAL A 311 5.88 -19.39 22.85
CA VAL A 311 6.09 -18.54 24.04
C VAL A 311 6.14 -17.05 23.70
N SER A 312 6.64 -16.67 22.53
CA SER A 312 6.84 -15.26 22.14
C SER A 312 6.84 -15.06 20.63
N GLY A 313 6.70 -13.83 20.20
CA GLY A 313 6.74 -13.38 18.80
C GLY A 313 5.37 -13.35 18.13
N LEU A 314 5.36 -13.04 16.83
CA LEU A 314 4.14 -12.91 16.03
C LEU A 314 3.38 -14.21 15.96
N VAL A 315 2.07 -14.17 16.26
CA VAL A 315 1.17 -15.34 16.24
C VAL A 315 1.12 -15.97 14.85
N PHE A 316 1.01 -15.15 13.81
CA PHE A 316 0.86 -15.63 12.44
C PHE A 316 2.15 -15.48 11.66
N ARG A 317 2.83 -16.59 11.46
CA ARG A 317 3.98 -16.75 10.59
C ARG A 317 3.60 -17.64 9.41
N ARG A 318 4.42 -17.68 8.37
CA ARG A 318 4.22 -18.58 7.22
C ARG A 318 4.21 -20.02 7.71
N ASP A 319 3.31 -20.80 7.19
CA ASP A 319 3.14 -22.21 7.62
C ASP A 319 4.28 -23.14 7.16
N HIS A 320 5.10 -22.67 6.22
CA HIS A 320 6.23 -23.42 5.70
C HIS A 320 7.56 -22.85 6.18
N GLU A 321 8.49 -23.74 6.51
CA GLU A 321 9.84 -23.36 6.86
C GLU A 321 10.57 -22.69 5.68
N HIS A 322 11.31 -21.65 5.97
CA HIS A 322 12.15 -21.04 4.95
C HIS A 322 13.41 -21.87 4.72
N ARG A 323 13.69 -22.21 3.46
CA ARG A 323 14.76 -23.13 3.03
C ARG A 323 16.13 -22.83 3.67
N LYS A 324 16.47 -21.55 3.92
CA LYS A 324 17.77 -21.15 4.48
C LYS A 324 17.76 -21.07 6.00
N SER A 325 16.72 -20.45 6.60
CA SER A 325 16.65 -20.19 8.04
C SER A 325 16.10 -21.35 8.86
N ARG A 326 15.51 -22.34 8.21
CA ARG A 326 14.80 -23.48 8.87
C ARG A 326 13.70 -23.04 9.85
N THR A 327 13.30 -21.78 9.79
CA THR A 327 12.23 -21.20 10.62
C THR A 327 11.17 -20.53 9.74
N PRO A 328 9.90 -20.56 10.14
CA PRO A 328 8.84 -19.83 9.45
C PRO A 328 9.13 -18.33 9.41
N LEU A 329 9.04 -17.73 8.23
CA LEU A 329 9.18 -16.29 8.08
C LEU A 329 7.89 -15.55 8.45
N PRO A 330 7.96 -14.28 8.89
CA PRO A 330 6.78 -13.44 8.99
C PRO A 330 6.06 -13.31 7.64
N TRP A 331 4.74 -13.19 7.67
CA TRP A 331 3.94 -12.87 6.47
C TRP A 331 4.21 -11.44 5.99
N ILE A 332 4.42 -10.52 6.92
CA ILE A 332 4.79 -9.15 6.64
C ILE A 332 6.31 -9.03 6.61
N THR A 333 6.86 -8.34 5.61
CA THR A 333 8.30 -8.06 5.54
C THR A 333 8.66 -6.87 6.44
N GLU A 334 9.95 -6.66 6.72
CA GLU A 334 10.47 -5.48 7.42
C GLU A 334 10.03 -4.16 6.74
N ARG A 335 9.88 -4.16 5.42
CA ARG A 335 9.33 -3.03 4.65
C ARG A 335 7.81 -2.94 4.68
N LYS A 336 7.15 -3.66 5.59
CA LYS A 336 5.69 -3.75 5.73
C LYS A 336 4.98 -4.16 4.42
N ASP A 337 5.58 -5.03 3.63
CA ASP A 337 5.04 -5.54 2.38
C ASP A 337 4.28 -6.86 2.61
N LEU A 338 3.08 -6.95 2.10
CA LEU A 338 2.15 -8.07 2.20
C LEU A 338 1.86 -8.73 0.83
N ARG A 339 2.69 -8.48 -0.19
CA ARG A 339 2.43 -8.99 -1.56
C ARG A 339 2.35 -10.50 -1.61
N TYR A 340 3.21 -11.20 -0.88
CA TYR A 340 3.16 -12.67 -0.83
C TYR A 340 1.88 -13.17 -0.16
N LEU A 341 1.50 -12.62 0.98
CA LEU A 341 0.22 -12.93 1.61
C LEU A 341 -0.95 -12.74 0.64
N ARG A 342 -0.98 -11.62 -0.07
CA ARG A 342 -2.04 -11.34 -1.05
C ARG A 342 -2.07 -12.33 -2.20
N SER A 343 -0.93 -12.88 -2.63
CA SER A 343 -0.91 -13.94 -3.64
C SER A 343 -1.47 -15.26 -3.08
N VAL A 344 -1.14 -15.61 -1.84
CA VAL A 344 -1.69 -16.79 -1.15
C VAL A 344 -3.19 -16.65 -0.91
N VAL A 345 -3.66 -15.48 -0.46
CA VAL A 345 -5.10 -15.24 -0.29
C VAL A 345 -5.86 -15.42 -1.61
N LYS A 346 -5.32 -14.94 -2.73
CA LYS A 346 -5.93 -15.16 -4.05
C LYS A 346 -5.96 -16.63 -4.47
N GLU A 347 -4.92 -17.37 -4.17
CA GLU A 347 -4.85 -18.81 -4.40
C GLU A 347 -5.94 -19.53 -3.61
N ILE A 348 -6.08 -19.22 -2.31
CA ILE A 348 -7.11 -19.81 -1.44
C ILE A 348 -8.51 -19.44 -1.93
N VAL A 349 -8.77 -18.18 -2.27
CA VAL A 349 -10.07 -17.70 -2.79
C VAL A 349 -10.46 -18.47 -4.05
N ALA A 350 -9.53 -18.62 -4.99
CA ALA A 350 -9.77 -19.36 -6.23
C ALA A 350 -10.04 -20.87 -5.96
N ALA A 351 -9.26 -21.49 -5.08
CA ALA A 351 -9.41 -22.90 -4.72
C ALA A 351 -10.70 -23.18 -3.91
N ALA A 352 -11.16 -22.20 -3.13
CA ALA A 352 -12.41 -22.29 -2.37
C ALA A 352 -13.67 -22.11 -3.23
N GLY A 353 -13.53 -21.68 -4.48
CA GLY A 353 -14.67 -21.41 -5.38
C GLY A 353 -15.56 -20.25 -4.93
N ILE A 354 -15.04 -19.36 -4.07
CA ILE A 354 -15.75 -18.15 -3.61
C ILE A 354 -15.44 -16.96 -4.53
N ARG A 355 -16.14 -15.83 -4.32
CA ARG A 355 -16.00 -14.64 -5.18
C ARG A 355 -14.55 -14.16 -5.34
N ASN A 356 -14.05 -14.10 -6.56
CA ASN A 356 -12.64 -13.79 -6.89
C ASN A 356 -12.19 -12.39 -6.49
N GLU A 357 -13.11 -11.44 -6.31
CA GLU A 357 -12.83 -10.09 -5.87
C GLU A 357 -12.51 -9.98 -4.37
N LEU A 358 -12.73 -11.03 -3.59
CA LEU A 358 -12.44 -11.04 -2.16
C LEU A 358 -10.93 -10.92 -1.89
N SER A 359 -10.63 -10.25 -0.82
CA SER A 359 -9.28 -10.07 -0.29
C SER A 359 -9.30 -10.32 1.22
N PHE A 360 -8.14 -10.44 1.87
CA PHE A 360 -8.09 -10.60 3.32
C PHE A 360 -8.88 -9.52 4.06
N THR A 361 -8.83 -8.26 3.60
CA THR A 361 -9.58 -7.15 4.19
C THR A 361 -11.09 -7.35 4.12
N SER A 362 -11.59 -8.16 3.17
CA SER A 362 -13.02 -8.45 2.99
C SER A 362 -13.64 -9.14 4.21
N PHE A 363 -12.85 -9.94 4.95
CA PHE A 363 -13.31 -10.61 6.18
C PHE A 363 -13.58 -9.60 7.30
N ARG A 364 -12.71 -8.61 7.47
CA ARG A 364 -12.98 -7.50 8.40
C ARG A 364 -14.24 -6.71 8.02
N HIS A 365 -14.48 -6.48 6.73
CA HIS A 365 -15.71 -5.83 6.27
C HIS A 365 -16.94 -6.72 6.53
N GLY A 366 -16.79 -8.04 6.43
CA GLY A 366 -17.83 -9.02 6.81
C GLY A 366 -18.23 -8.87 8.27
N GLY A 367 -17.30 -8.96 9.20
CA GLY A 367 -17.57 -8.82 10.64
C GLY A 367 -18.20 -7.46 11.00
N PHE A 368 -17.75 -6.36 10.39
CA PHE A 368 -18.43 -5.06 10.58
C PHE A 368 -19.89 -5.05 10.07
N THR A 369 -20.15 -5.68 8.93
CA THR A 369 -21.48 -5.74 8.35
C THR A 369 -22.38 -6.65 9.18
N GLU A 370 -21.85 -7.78 9.66
CA GLU A 370 -22.54 -8.68 10.59
C GLU A 370 -22.93 -7.97 11.89
N GLY A 371 -21.98 -7.20 12.49
CA GLY A 371 -22.27 -6.40 13.67
C GLY A 371 -23.39 -5.38 13.44
N ALA A 372 -23.36 -4.67 12.31
CA ALA A 372 -24.43 -3.75 11.94
C ALA A 372 -25.77 -4.49 11.67
N ASP A 373 -25.72 -5.71 11.12
CA ASP A 373 -26.88 -6.57 10.91
C ASP A 373 -27.44 -7.16 12.21
N SER A 374 -26.62 -7.17 13.27
CA SER A 374 -26.97 -7.57 14.63
C SER A 374 -27.36 -6.39 15.52
N ASP A 375 -27.69 -5.25 14.87
CA ASP A 375 -28.15 -4.03 15.53
C ASP A 375 -27.14 -3.36 16.49
N LEU A 376 -25.81 -3.66 16.36
CA LEU A 376 -24.80 -2.91 17.09
C LEU A 376 -24.87 -1.43 16.75
N THR A 377 -24.78 -0.61 17.76
CA THR A 377 -24.72 0.85 17.61
C THR A 377 -23.42 1.31 16.93
N ASP A 378 -23.44 2.51 16.36
CA ASP A 378 -22.22 3.15 15.84
C ASP A 378 -21.10 3.24 16.89
N ALA A 379 -21.45 3.42 18.17
CA ALA A 379 -20.49 3.47 19.27
C ALA A 379 -19.83 2.11 19.50
N GLU A 380 -20.59 1.04 19.54
CA GLU A 380 -20.09 -0.33 19.70
C GLU A 380 -19.23 -0.75 18.52
N LEU A 381 -19.69 -0.51 17.27
CA LEU A 381 -18.90 -0.77 16.06
C LEU A 381 -17.58 0.02 16.03
N ARG A 382 -17.57 1.27 16.51
CA ARG A 382 -16.35 2.07 16.63
C ARG A 382 -15.41 1.53 17.70
N ALA A 383 -15.96 1.14 18.84
CA ALA A 383 -15.19 0.53 19.92
C ALA A 383 -14.52 -0.75 19.42
N ALA A 384 -15.31 -1.64 18.80
CA ALA A 384 -14.84 -2.90 18.25
C ALA A 384 -13.80 -2.69 17.14
N GLY A 385 -14.03 -1.83 16.17
CA GLY A 385 -13.12 -1.59 15.05
C GLY A 385 -12.03 -0.56 15.33
N ARG A 386 -12.04 0.08 16.51
CA ARG A 386 -11.13 1.16 16.92
C ARG A 386 -11.12 2.32 15.93
N HIS A 387 -12.31 2.81 15.57
CA HIS A 387 -12.46 3.97 14.72
C HIS A 387 -12.66 5.24 15.56
N ARG A 388 -11.77 6.24 15.40
CA ARG A 388 -11.91 7.53 16.09
C ARG A 388 -13.12 8.34 15.62
N SER A 389 -13.60 8.09 14.41
CA SER A 389 -14.69 8.86 13.78
C SER A 389 -15.74 7.92 13.18
N ALA A 390 -17.02 8.22 13.45
CA ALA A 390 -18.16 7.55 12.83
C ALA A 390 -18.15 7.67 11.28
N ARG A 391 -17.55 8.73 10.74
CA ARG A 391 -17.42 8.95 9.28
C ARG A 391 -16.73 7.79 8.54
N GLN A 392 -15.97 6.94 9.26
CA GLN A 392 -15.30 5.79 8.66
C GLN A 392 -16.18 4.54 8.59
N LEU A 393 -17.22 4.42 9.41
CA LEU A 393 -18.08 3.24 9.50
C LEU A 393 -18.74 2.85 8.16
N PRO A 394 -19.30 3.77 7.35
CA PRO A 394 -19.90 3.43 6.08
C PRO A 394 -18.95 2.77 5.07
N THR A 395 -17.63 2.90 5.30
CA THR A 395 -16.62 2.20 4.48
C THR A 395 -16.59 0.71 4.80
N TYR A 396 -16.86 0.32 6.04
CA TYR A 396 -16.74 -1.05 6.55
C TYR A 396 -18.10 -1.73 6.68
N ALA A 397 -19.03 -1.16 7.44
CA ALA A 397 -20.38 -1.67 7.58
C ALA A 397 -21.22 -1.29 6.34
N LYS A 398 -21.65 -2.29 5.58
CA LYS A 398 -22.47 -2.08 4.39
C LYS A 398 -23.95 -2.04 4.75
N ARG A 399 -24.70 -1.26 4.00
CA ARG A 399 -26.16 -1.23 4.12
C ARG A 399 -26.74 -2.53 3.57
N THR A 400 -27.49 -3.26 4.40
CA THR A 400 -28.08 -4.53 4.04
C THR A 400 -29.61 -4.47 4.08
N ARG A 401 -30.26 -5.45 3.44
CA ARG A 401 -31.70 -5.62 3.55
C ARG A 401 -32.13 -5.92 4.99
N LYS A 402 -31.30 -6.66 5.75
CA LYS A 402 -31.57 -7.01 7.16
C LYS A 402 -31.68 -5.76 8.03
N GLN A 403 -30.74 -4.81 7.90
CA GLN A 403 -30.78 -3.53 8.61
C GLN A 403 -32.04 -2.71 8.28
N LEU A 404 -32.43 -2.67 7.00
CA LEU A 404 -33.65 -1.96 6.58
C LEU A 404 -34.91 -2.59 7.19
N ILE A 405 -35.00 -3.93 7.22
CA ILE A 405 -36.13 -4.66 7.81
C ILE A 405 -36.15 -4.40 9.33
N SER A 406 -35.04 -4.55 10.03
CA SER A 406 -34.94 -4.31 11.47
C SER A 406 -35.37 -2.89 11.83
N GLY A 407 -34.79 -1.88 11.18
CA GLY A 407 -35.14 -0.49 11.42
C GLY A 407 -36.62 -0.17 11.11
N THR A 408 -37.19 -0.81 10.11
CA THR A 408 -38.64 -0.64 9.78
C THR A 408 -39.52 -1.28 10.85
N LYS A 409 -39.18 -2.48 11.36
CA LYS A 409 -39.91 -3.13 12.46
C LYS A 409 -39.90 -2.28 13.72
N LYS A 410 -38.72 -1.83 14.18
CA LYS A 410 -38.58 -0.96 15.35
C LYS A 410 -39.47 0.31 15.22
N ARG A 411 -39.48 0.97 14.07
CA ARG A 411 -40.32 2.15 13.84
C ARG A 411 -41.79 1.85 13.92
N ARG A 412 -42.22 0.65 13.51
CA ARG A 412 -43.62 0.25 13.60
C ARG A 412 -44.02 -0.07 15.04
N GLU A 413 -43.16 -0.79 15.77
CA GLU A 413 -43.37 -1.12 17.18
C GLU A 413 -43.52 0.15 18.03
N GLU A 414 -42.66 1.15 17.83
CA GLU A 414 -42.78 2.44 18.56
C GLU A 414 -44.08 3.18 18.26
N ARG A 415 -44.53 3.16 17.02
CA ARG A 415 -45.82 3.76 16.67
C ARG A 415 -47.00 3.03 17.33
N THR A 416 -46.96 1.70 17.40
CA THR A 416 -47.97 0.90 18.09
C THR A 416 -47.98 1.17 19.59
N LYS A 417 -46.79 1.23 20.24
CA LYS A 417 -46.68 1.60 21.65
C LYS A 417 -47.24 3.01 21.94
N ALA A 418 -46.91 3.98 21.10
CA ALA A 418 -47.42 5.36 21.26
C ALA A 418 -48.98 5.42 21.07
N ALA A 419 -49.57 4.65 20.17
CA ALA A 419 -51.01 4.57 20.00
C ALA A 419 -51.69 3.97 21.25
N ASN A 420 -51.17 2.88 21.80
CA ASN A 420 -51.68 2.22 23.00
C ASN A 420 -51.55 3.04 24.28
N LEU A 421 -50.65 4.04 24.33
CA LEU A 421 -50.49 4.96 25.45
C LEU A 421 -51.43 6.20 25.36
N SER A 422 -52.12 6.38 24.23
CA SER A 422 -53.05 7.47 23.97
C SER A 422 -54.55 7.05 24.07
N GLU A 423 -54.79 5.76 24.27
CA GLU A 423 -56.04 5.16 24.70
C GLU A 423 -56.12 5.01 26.24
#